data_805b2239eac2a8be791be163ac793ca6
#
_entry.id   805b2239eac2a8be791be163ac793ca6
#
_cell.length_a   1.000
_cell.length_b   1.000
_cell.length_c   1.000
_cell.angle_alpha   90.00
_cell.angle_beta   90.00
_cell.angle_gamma   90.00
#
_symmetry.space_group_name_H-M   'P 1'
#
loop_
_entity.id
_entity.type
_entity.pdbx_description
1 polymer ?
#
loop_
_entity_poly.entity_id
_entity_poly.type
_entity_poly.pdbx_seq_one_letter_code
_entity_poly.pdbx_strand_id
1 'polypeptide(L)'
;MKLIVFEGLDGSGKTTLIQKIKEKLQAQNQEVMTLQGLGSSSIGPKIRKIFLTRKNLANQTRYLLSFANMIQTQEEILIPLSKTNTIILIDRWLGSNFAYRVYPYPNNTNYQFFNLLSKCFIQPAMTIYLKTTPEIGLHRKQNQPHHQIDVIESSPIAYFQKVAQGYEEFFKRNNLGIKLMLNATDFTNIEPQQKHIIEKIGAIINGYHH
;
A
#
# COMPACT_ATOMS: atom_id res chain seq x y z
N MET A 1 -4.80 -16.87 -7.07
CA MET A 1 -3.89 -15.83 -6.55
C MET A 1 -4.34 -15.37 -5.17
N LYS A 2 -3.42 -14.99 -4.29
CA LYS A 2 -3.70 -14.38 -2.98
C LYS A 2 -3.09 -12.97 -2.94
N LEU A 3 -3.92 -11.93 -2.84
CA LEU A 3 -3.48 -10.53 -2.80
C LEU A 3 -3.28 -10.08 -1.35
N ILE A 4 -2.05 -9.73 -0.99
CA ILE A 4 -1.66 -9.21 0.31
C ILE A 4 -1.20 -7.76 0.14
N VAL A 5 -1.88 -6.85 0.81
CA VAL A 5 -1.66 -5.40 0.69
C VAL A 5 -0.90 -4.87 1.90
N PHE A 6 0.11 -4.05 1.64
CA PHE A 6 0.88 -3.34 2.67
C PHE A 6 0.61 -1.85 2.57
N GLU A 7 0.14 -1.25 3.66
CA GLU A 7 -0.21 0.16 3.75
C GLU A 7 0.55 0.84 4.89
N GLY A 8 0.72 2.14 4.81
CA GLY A 8 1.40 2.95 5.82
C GLY A 8 2.15 4.14 5.22
N LEU A 9 2.61 5.04 6.06
CA LEU A 9 3.38 6.23 5.67
C LEU A 9 4.69 5.86 4.97
N ASP A 10 5.29 6.82 4.27
CA ASP A 10 6.66 6.70 3.81
C ASP A 10 7.61 6.54 5.01
N GLY A 11 8.66 5.75 4.86
CA GLY A 11 9.57 5.41 5.97
C GLY A 11 9.00 4.46 7.02
N SER A 12 7.78 3.92 6.86
CA SER A 12 7.21 2.93 7.80
C SER A 12 7.84 1.53 7.69
N GLY A 13 8.75 1.29 6.75
CA GLY A 13 9.45 0.01 6.60
C GLY A 13 8.75 -1.01 5.70
N LYS A 14 7.69 -0.64 4.97
CA LYS A 14 6.95 -1.56 4.08
C LYS A 14 7.84 -2.33 3.12
N THR A 15 8.65 -1.62 2.34
CA THR A 15 9.49 -2.23 1.30
C THR A 15 10.47 -3.25 1.88
N THR A 16 11.08 -2.93 3.03
CA THR A 16 11.98 -3.85 3.75
C THR A 16 11.22 -5.09 4.24
N LEU A 17 10.02 -4.91 4.80
CA LEU A 17 9.20 -6.00 5.29
C LEU A 17 8.73 -6.90 4.14
N ILE A 18 8.24 -6.31 3.05
CA ILE A 18 7.82 -7.04 1.84
C ILE A 18 8.95 -7.91 1.30
N GLN A 19 10.16 -7.34 1.18
CA GLN A 19 11.31 -8.08 0.66
C GLN A 19 11.65 -9.29 1.53
N LYS A 20 11.68 -9.11 2.85
CA LYS A 20 11.96 -10.21 3.80
C LYS A 20 10.88 -11.28 3.80
N ILE A 21 9.60 -10.89 3.67
CA ILE A 21 8.48 -11.85 3.56
C ILE A 21 8.59 -12.62 2.24
N LYS A 22 8.87 -11.94 1.12
CA LYS A 22 9.10 -12.57 -0.17
C LYS A 22 10.16 -13.66 -0.10
N GLU A 23 11.34 -13.32 0.44
CA GLU A 23 12.46 -14.26 0.58
C GLU A 23 12.08 -15.52 1.38
N LYS A 24 11.39 -15.32 2.51
CA LYS A 24 10.95 -16.45 3.36
C LYS A 24 9.88 -17.33 2.68
N LEU A 25 8.93 -16.73 1.97
CA LEU A 25 7.91 -17.48 1.23
C LEU A 25 8.52 -18.24 0.04
N GLN A 26 9.47 -17.63 -0.68
CA GLN A 26 10.20 -18.28 -1.76
C GLN A 26 11.04 -19.45 -1.25
N ALA A 27 11.67 -19.32 -0.07
CA ALA A 27 12.37 -20.44 0.58
C ALA A 27 11.43 -21.62 0.97
N GLN A 28 10.11 -21.34 1.05
CA GLN A 28 9.06 -22.37 1.24
C GLN A 28 8.46 -22.85 -0.10
N ASN A 29 9.14 -22.62 -1.22
CA ASN A 29 8.70 -22.97 -2.58
C ASN A 29 7.37 -22.31 -3.00
N GLN A 30 7.01 -21.15 -2.41
CA GLN A 30 5.84 -20.40 -2.84
C GLN A 30 6.19 -19.50 -4.04
N GLU A 31 5.29 -19.42 -5.01
CA GLU A 31 5.39 -18.45 -6.09
C GLU A 31 4.95 -17.07 -5.59
N VAL A 32 5.88 -16.11 -5.56
CA VAL A 32 5.65 -14.79 -4.98
C VAL A 32 6.03 -13.69 -5.97
N MET A 33 5.09 -12.78 -6.23
CA MET A 33 5.29 -11.55 -7.01
C MET A 33 5.16 -10.32 -6.11
N THR A 34 6.02 -9.32 -6.32
CA THR A 34 5.92 -8.03 -5.64
C THR A 34 5.51 -6.94 -6.60
N LEU A 35 4.56 -6.10 -6.20
CA LEU A 35 4.05 -4.97 -6.97
C LEU A 35 4.10 -3.68 -6.17
N GLN A 36 4.15 -2.56 -6.89
CA GLN A 36 3.91 -1.22 -6.32
C GLN A 36 2.55 -0.72 -6.81
N GLY A 37 1.70 -0.24 -5.92
CA GLY A 37 0.38 0.30 -6.25
C GLY A 37 0.43 1.51 -7.19
N LEU A 38 1.58 2.19 -7.26
CA LEU A 38 1.83 3.23 -8.25
C LEU A 38 3.13 2.91 -9.01
N GLY A 39 3.02 2.31 -10.19
CA GLY A 39 4.20 2.07 -11.03
C GLY A 39 4.31 0.69 -11.68
N SER A 40 3.50 -0.30 -11.29
CA SER A 40 3.64 -1.68 -11.76
C SER A 40 2.94 -1.99 -13.10
N SER A 41 2.02 -1.16 -13.55
CA SER A 41 1.41 -1.34 -14.89
C SER A 41 2.35 -0.88 -16.01
N SER A 42 2.04 -1.24 -17.26
CA SER A 42 2.80 -0.81 -18.45
C SER A 42 2.90 0.73 -18.58
N ILE A 43 1.86 1.44 -18.15
CA ILE A 43 1.83 2.91 -18.10
C ILE A 43 2.32 3.48 -16.76
N GLY A 44 2.50 2.61 -15.78
CA GLY A 44 2.80 2.96 -14.38
C GLY A 44 4.03 3.85 -14.20
N PRO A 45 5.19 3.56 -14.80
CA PRO A 45 6.38 4.39 -14.66
C PRO A 45 6.17 5.84 -15.15
N LYS A 46 5.40 6.04 -16.22
CA LYS A 46 5.07 7.37 -16.75
C LYS A 46 4.14 8.12 -15.80
N ILE A 47 3.10 7.45 -15.31
CA ILE A 47 2.17 8.03 -14.32
C ILE A 47 2.92 8.38 -13.03
N ARG A 48 3.75 7.49 -12.52
CA ARG A 48 4.56 7.72 -11.32
C ARG A 48 5.47 8.93 -11.47
N LYS A 49 6.14 9.07 -12.61
CA LYS A 49 6.97 10.25 -12.90
C LYS A 49 6.15 11.53 -12.82
N ILE A 50 5.01 11.61 -13.52
CA ILE A 50 4.13 12.78 -13.46
C ILE A 50 3.68 13.05 -12.02
N PHE A 51 3.24 12.01 -11.32
CA PHE A 51 2.68 12.08 -9.97
C PHE A 51 3.68 12.64 -8.95
N LEU A 52 4.96 12.25 -9.02
CA LEU A 52 5.99 12.60 -8.04
C LEU A 52 6.77 13.87 -8.39
N THR A 53 6.80 14.30 -9.68
CA THR A 53 7.66 15.41 -10.10
C THR A 53 6.89 16.70 -10.46
N ARG A 54 5.61 16.61 -10.84
CA ARG A 54 4.83 17.79 -11.26
C ARG A 54 4.31 18.57 -10.04
N LYS A 55 4.88 19.75 -9.77
CA LYS A 55 4.52 20.61 -8.63
C LYS A 55 3.06 21.09 -8.68
N ASN A 56 2.61 21.59 -9.83
CA ASN A 56 1.30 22.22 -10.00
C ASN A 56 0.21 21.23 -10.46
N LEU A 57 0.28 19.98 -10.03
CA LEU A 57 -0.74 19.01 -10.35
C LEU A 57 -1.85 19.04 -9.28
N ALA A 58 -3.09 19.29 -9.72
CA ALA A 58 -4.24 19.31 -8.82
C ALA A 58 -4.39 17.97 -8.07
N ASN A 59 -4.87 18.00 -6.82
CA ASN A 59 -5.07 16.79 -6.03
C ASN A 59 -6.00 15.78 -6.73
N GLN A 60 -7.08 16.24 -7.34
CA GLN A 60 -8.00 15.38 -8.10
C GLN A 60 -7.34 14.74 -9.32
N THR A 61 -6.45 15.45 -10.02
CA THR A 61 -5.68 14.87 -11.12
C THR A 61 -4.76 13.75 -10.59
N ARG A 62 -4.04 13.98 -9.48
CA ARG A 62 -3.24 12.93 -8.85
C ARG A 62 -4.08 11.74 -8.43
N TYR A 63 -5.26 12.00 -7.88
CA TYR A 63 -6.21 10.99 -7.45
C TYR A 63 -6.66 10.10 -8.62
N LEU A 64 -7.08 10.70 -9.73
CA LEU A 64 -7.50 9.97 -10.93
C LEU A 64 -6.34 9.21 -11.60
N LEU A 65 -5.15 9.81 -11.67
CA LEU A 65 -3.96 9.13 -12.19
C LEU A 65 -3.58 7.89 -11.37
N SER A 66 -3.72 7.94 -10.05
CA SER A 66 -3.46 6.78 -9.21
C SER A 66 -4.48 5.66 -9.46
N PHE A 67 -5.77 5.98 -9.61
CA PHE A 67 -6.77 4.99 -9.96
C PHE A 67 -6.56 4.43 -11.38
N ALA A 68 -6.24 5.27 -12.36
CA ALA A 68 -5.93 4.81 -13.72
C ALA A 68 -4.79 3.79 -13.72
N ASN A 69 -3.70 4.07 -12.98
CA ASN A 69 -2.62 3.10 -12.83
C ASN A 69 -3.06 1.82 -12.11
N MET A 70 -3.87 1.92 -11.05
CA MET A 70 -4.34 0.75 -10.30
C MET A 70 -5.25 -0.13 -11.15
N ILE A 71 -6.17 0.46 -11.92
CA ILE A 71 -7.03 -0.27 -12.87
C ILE A 71 -6.15 -1.00 -13.88
N GLN A 72 -5.17 -0.32 -14.48
CA GLN A 72 -4.28 -0.93 -15.45
C GLN A 72 -3.44 -2.07 -14.83
N THR A 73 -2.96 -1.90 -13.60
CA THR A 73 -2.26 -2.97 -12.86
C THR A 73 -3.17 -4.17 -12.63
N GLN A 74 -4.44 -3.93 -12.29
CA GLN A 74 -5.42 -4.99 -12.09
C GLN A 74 -5.68 -5.76 -13.38
N GLU A 75 -5.92 -5.07 -14.49
CA GLU A 75 -6.21 -5.69 -15.79
C GLU A 75 -5.00 -6.47 -16.34
N GLU A 76 -3.79 -5.88 -16.27
CA GLU A 76 -2.59 -6.48 -16.83
C GLU A 76 -1.99 -7.62 -16.00
N ILE A 77 -2.15 -7.55 -14.65
CA ILE A 77 -1.43 -8.46 -13.74
C ILE A 77 -2.37 -9.25 -12.85
N LEU A 78 -3.28 -8.58 -12.11
CA LEU A 78 -4.05 -9.27 -11.07
C LEU A 78 -5.11 -10.19 -11.68
N ILE A 79 -5.83 -9.76 -12.70
CA ILE A 79 -6.87 -10.56 -13.35
C ILE A 79 -6.27 -11.78 -14.05
N PRO A 80 -5.20 -11.69 -14.88
CA PRO A 80 -4.55 -12.86 -15.44
C PRO A 80 -4.08 -13.89 -14.41
N LEU A 81 -3.59 -13.42 -13.25
CA LEU A 81 -3.12 -14.28 -12.18
C LEU A 81 -4.23 -14.78 -11.23
N SER A 82 -5.48 -14.33 -11.39
CA SER A 82 -6.57 -14.61 -10.45
C SER A 82 -6.81 -16.09 -10.20
N LYS A 83 -6.59 -16.94 -11.20
CA LYS A 83 -6.78 -18.41 -11.15
C LYS A 83 -5.51 -19.20 -10.79
N THR A 84 -4.40 -18.54 -10.49
CA THR A 84 -3.14 -19.17 -10.09
C THR A 84 -3.02 -19.27 -8.57
N ASN A 85 -1.98 -19.95 -8.08
CA ASN A 85 -1.64 -19.98 -6.65
C ASN A 85 -0.63 -18.90 -6.25
N THR A 86 -0.29 -17.98 -7.16
CA THR A 86 0.68 -16.90 -6.93
C THR A 86 0.26 -16.02 -5.75
N ILE A 87 1.19 -15.73 -4.86
CA ILE A 87 1.04 -14.77 -3.77
C ILE A 87 1.53 -13.42 -4.28
N ILE A 88 0.67 -12.41 -4.24
CA ILE A 88 1.03 -11.05 -4.64
C ILE A 88 1.16 -10.18 -3.39
N LEU A 89 2.35 -9.64 -3.18
CA LEU A 89 2.65 -8.66 -2.14
C LEU A 89 2.70 -7.28 -2.80
N ILE A 90 1.74 -6.42 -2.47
CA ILE A 90 1.67 -5.09 -3.08
C ILE A 90 1.95 -3.98 -2.06
N ASP A 91 2.94 -3.12 -2.38
CA ASP A 91 3.25 -1.92 -1.60
C ASP A 91 2.31 -0.80 -2.03
N ARG A 92 1.36 -0.47 -1.18
CA ARG A 92 0.29 0.51 -1.36
C ARG A 92 -0.79 0.08 -2.37
N TRP A 93 -2.04 0.32 -1.97
CA TRP A 93 -3.22 0.07 -2.79
C TRP A 93 -4.30 1.10 -2.48
N LEU A 94 -5.54 0.68 -2.29
CA LEU A 94 -6.69 1.55 -2.00
C LEU A 94 -6.52 2.41 -0.74
N GLY A 95 -5.85 1.88 0.30
CA GLY A 95 -5.61 2.61 1.54
C GLY A 95 -4.76 3.85 1.35
N SER A 96 -3.72 3.77 0.51
CA SER A 96 -2.89 4.93 0.17
C SER A 96 -3.68 5.98 -0.61
N ASN A 97 -4.56 5.58 -1.54
CA ASN A 97 -5.44 6.53 -2.24
C ASN A 97 -6.37 7.25 -1.27
N PHE A 98 -7.01 6.51 -0.36
CA PHE A 98 -7.87 7.10 0.65
C PHE A 98 -7.10 8.06 1.56
N ALA A 99 -6.00 7.58 2.15
CA ALA A 99 -5.23 8.32 3.14
C ALA A 99 -4.60 9.60 2.58
N TYR A 100 -4.04 9.56 1.36
CA TYR A 100 -3.33 10.70 0.77
C TYR A 100 -4.23 11.62 -0.07
N ARG A 101 -5.36 11.14 -0.62
CA ARG A 101 -6.12 11.88 -1.64
C ARG A 101 -7.55 12.20 -1.26
N VAL A 102 -8.13 11.43 -0.35
CA VAL A 102 -9.52 11.63 0.10
C VAL A 102 -9.55 12.28 1.48
N TYR A 103 -8.96 11.65 2.47
CA TYR A 103 -9.06 12.06 3.86
C TYR A 103 -8.52 13.48 4.17
N PRO A 104 -7.34 13.91 3.65
CA PRO A 104 -6.84 15.25 3.88
C PRO A 104 -7.67 16.37 3.19
N TYR A 105 -8.54 15.99 2.27
CA TYR A 105 -9.36 16.91 1.47
C TYR A 105 -10.84 16.57 1.64
N PRO A 106 -11.42 16.79 2.83
CA PRO A 106 -12.77 16.35 3.16
C PRO A 106 -13.82 17.03 2.29
N ASN A 107 -14.46 16.25 1.46
CA ASN A 107 -15.53 16.65 0.58
C ASN A 107 -16.37 15.41 0.30
N ASN A 108 -17.69 15.49 0.46
CA ASN A 108 -18.60 14.36 0.28
C ASN A 108 -18.45 13.70 -1.09
N THR A 109 -18.21 14.49 -2.15
CA THR A 109 -17.99 13.97 -3.51
C THR A 109 -16.77 13.07 -3.58
N ASN A 110 -15.65 13.41 -2.91
CA ASN A 110 -14.46 12.59 -2.90
C ASN A 110 -14.70 11.25 -2.20
N TYR A 111 -15.43 11.24 -1.08
CA TYR A 111 -15.80 10.01 -0.37
C TYR A 111 -16.72 9.12 -1.19
N GLN A 112 -17.76 9.69 -1.80
CA GLN A 112 -18.70 8.95 -2.66
C GLN A 112 -17.97 8.35 -3.87
N PHE A 113 -17.14 9.14 -4.51
CA PHE A 113 -16.35 8.70 -5.66
C PHE A 113 -15.36 7.58 -5.29
N PHE A 114 -14.67 7.71 -4.15
CA PHE A 114 -13.81 6.64 -3.63
C PHE A 114 -14.61 5.35 -3.37
N ASN A 115 -15.77 5.46 -2.72
CA ASN A 115 -16.61 4.31 -2.40
C ASN A 115 -17.15 3.62 -3.67
N LEU A 116 -17.43 4.39 -4.72
CA LEU A 116 -17.83 3.84 -6.01
C LEU A 116 -16.66 3.10 -6.68
N LEU A 117 -15.53 3.79 -6.87
CA LEU A 117 -14.37 3.23 -7.56
C LEU A 117 -13.76 2.04 -6.82
N SER A 118 -13.72 2.06 -5.48
CA SER A 118 -13.15 0.97 -4.70
C SER A 118 -13.85 -0.36 -4.91
N LYS A 119 -15.10 -0.37 -5.34
CA LYS A 119 -15.86 -1.59 -5.67
C LYS A 119 -15.38 -2.28 -6.95
N CYS A 120 -14.66 -1.56 -7.82
CA CYS A 120 -14.11 -2.11 -9.06
C CYS A 120 -12.83 -2.93 -8.85
N PHE A 121 -12.27 -2.92 -7.63
CA PHE A 121 -11.00 -3.56 -7.36
C PHE A 121 -11.15 -4.92 -6.68
N ILE A 122 -10.24 -5.83 -7.03
CA ILE A 122 -10.10 -7.12 -6.36
C ILE A 122 -9.85 -6.87 -4.88
N GLN A 123 -10.65 -7.55 -4.04
CA GLN A 123 -10.52 -7.45 -2.59
C GLN A 123 -9.27 -8.21 -2.13
N PRO A 124 -8.46 -7.64 -1.24
CA PRO A 124 -7.30 -8.32 -0.71
C PRO A 124 -7.71 -9.49 0.20
N ALA A 125 -6.92 -10.55 0.21
CA ALA A 125 -7.05 -11.62 1.21
C ALA A 125 -6.58 -11.13 2.59
N MET A 126 -5.59 -10.22 2.60
CA MET A 126 -5.10 -9.58 3.83
C MET A 126 -4.61 -8.17 3.55
N THR A 127 -4.86 -7.26 4.49
CA THR A 127 -4.30 -5.90 4.50
C THR A 127 -3.49 -5.69 5.77
N ILE A 128 -2.23 -5.30 5.59
CA ILE A 128 -1.28 -5.05 6.67
C ILE A 128 -1.02 -3.55 6.74
N TYR A 129 -1.33 -2.92 7.87
CA TYR A 129 -1.05 -1.52 8.11
C TYR A 129 0.16 -1.37 9.04
N LEU A 130 1.24 -0.80 8.52
CA LEU A 130 2.43 -0.43 9.28
C LEU A 130 2.23 0.97 9.85
N LYS A 131 1.75 1.02 11.10
CA LYS A 131 1.50 2.27 11.82
C LYS A 131 2.82 2.87 12.31
N THR A 132 3.13 4.09 11.87
CA THR A 132 4.26 4.89 12.37
C THR A 132 3.84 6.35 12.45
N THR A 133 4.56 7.15 13.25
CA THR A 133 4.32 8.59 13.27
C THR A 133 4.92 9.26 12.04
N PRO A 134 4.36 10.38 11.57
CA PRO A 134 4.91 11.13 10.45
C PRO A 134 6.37 11.55 10.68
N GLU A 135 6.70 11.97 11.89
CA GLU A 135 8.05 12.42 12.26
C GLU A 135 9.09 11.31 12.07
N ILE A 136 8.78 10.11 12.57
CA ILE A 136 9.66 8.94 12.43
C ILE A 136 9.74 8.51 10.96
N GLY A 137 8.61 8.47 10.26
CA GLY A 137 8.58 8.09 8.85
C GLY A 137 9.43 9.02 7.99
N LEU A 138 9.23 10.33 8.11
CA LEU A 138 9.99 11.34 7.37
C LEU A 138 11.48 11.30 7.72
N HIS A 139 11.84 11.21 9.00
CA HIS A 139 13.23 11.10 9.43
C HIS A 139 13.93 9.88 8.79
N ARG A 140 13.28 8.69 8.83
CA ARG A 140 13.83 7.49 8.21
C ARG A 140 13.98 7.64 6.69
N LYS A 141 13.04 8.30 6.06
CA LYS A 141 13.04 8.51 4.61
C LYS A 141 14.17 9.45 4.19
N GLN A 142 14.34 10.57 4.88
CA GLN A 142 15.39 11.56 4.63
C GLN A 142 16.81 10.99 4.82
N ASN A 143 16.97 10.03 5.74
CA ASN A 143 18.26 9.39 6.00
C ASN A 143 18.57 8.21 5.05
N GLN A 144 17.73 7.94 4.04
CA GLN A 144 18.06 6.92 3.04
C GLN A 144 19.17 7.41 2.09
N PRO A 145 20.17 6.58 1.77
CA PRO A 145 21.21 6.94 0.81
C PRO A 145 20.60 7.38 -0.54
N HIS A 146 21.13 8.45 -1.12
CA HIS A 146 20.71 9.01 -2.42
C HIS A 146 19.22 9.40 -2.51
N HIS A 147 18.56 9.63 -1.37
CA HIS A 147 17.16 10.03 -1.35
C HIS A 147 16.98 11.41 -1.97
N GLN A 148 16.06 11.53 -2.92
CA GLN A 148 15.60 12.80 -3.48
C GLN A 148 14.17 13.08 -2.99
N ILE A 149 13.98 14.24 -2.38
CA ILE A 149 12.68 14.68 -1.89
C ILE A 149 11.73 14.90 -3.08
N ASP A 150 10.63 14.16 -3.10
CA ASP A 150 9.59 14.35 -4.10
C ASP A 150 8.57 15.45 -3.71
N VAL A 151 7.66 15.76 -4.64
CA VAL A 151 6.66 16.82 -4.43
C VAL A 151 5.69 16.49 -3.27
N ILE A 152 5.44 15.22 -2.99
CA ILE A 152 4.56 14.81 -1.89
C ILE A 152 5.29 14.96 -0.56
N GLU A 153 6.55 14.53 -0.51
CA GLU A 153 7.41 14.61 0.69
C GLU A 153 7.69 16.07 1.10
N SER A 154 7.59 17.02 0.16
CA SER A 154 7.71 18.45 0.45
C SER A 154 6.50 19.06 1.17
N SER A 155 5.44 18.26 1.42
CA SER A 155 4.25 18.75 2.13
C SER A 155 4.53 19.01 3.62
N PRO A 156 3.80 19.95 4.25
CA PRO A 156 3.93 20.22 5.69
C PRO A 156 3.62 18.98 6.54
N ILE A 157 4.23 18.88 7.72
CA ILE A 157 4.01 17.78 8.66
C ILE A 157 2.53 17.57 8.99
N ALA A 158 1.75 18.64 9.10
CA ALA A 158 0.30 18.60 9.35
C ALA A 158 -0.47 17.83 8.25
N TYR A 159 0.02 17.82 7.02
CA TYR A 159 -0.55 16.99 5.96
C TYR A 159 -0.34 15.51 6.25
N PHE A 160 0.87 15.10 6.65
CA PHE A 160 1.17 13.70 6.97
C PHE A 160 0.47 13.21 8.24
N GLN A 161 0.20 14.11 9.20
CA GLN A 161 -0.65 13.79 10.35
C GLN A 161 -2.08 13.46 9.91
N LYS A 162 -2.66 14.22 8.97
CA LYS A 162 -3.95 13.87 8.34
C LYS A 162 -3.87 12.57 7.55
N VAL A 163 -2.77 12.31 6.84
CA VAL A 163 -2.58 11.04 6.12
C VAL A 163 -2.55 9.86 7.08
N ALA A 164 -1.86 9.97 8.22
CA ALA A 164 -1.84 8.93 9.25
C ALA A 164 -3.25 8.64 9.80
N GLN A 165 -4.01 9.68 10.12
CA GLN A 165 -5.41 9.57 10.51
C GLN A 165 -6.25 8.92 9.40
N GLY A 166 -6.00 9.27 8.14
CA GLY A 166 -6.67 8.69 6.98
C GLY A 166 -6.44 7.18 6.87
N TYR A 167 -5.24 6.69 7.16
CA TYR A 167 -5.00 5.25 7.23
C TYR A 167 -5.76 4.58 8.36
N GLU A 168 -5.81 5.18 9.55
CA GLU A 168 -6.56 4.65 10.69
C GLU A 168 -8.06 4.58 10.37
N GLU A 169 -8.60 5.60 9.71
CA GLU A 169 -9.99 5.62 9.27
C GLU A 169 -10.26 4.58 8.17
N PHE A 170 -9.37 4.45 7.20
CA PHE A 170 -9.47 3.43 6.17
C PHE A 170 -9.46 2.01 6.77
N PHE A 171 -8.63 1.79 7.78
CA PHE A 171 -8.46 0.47 8.40
C PHE A 171 -9.68 0.01 9.22
N LYS A 172 -10.62 0.90 9.51
CA LYS A 172 -11.94 0.55 10.11
C LYS A 172 -12.89 -0.13 9.13
N ARG A 173 -12.64 -0.04 7.80
CA ARG A 173 -13.49 -0.62 6.77
C ARG A 173 -13.50 -2.15 6.83
N ASN A 174 -14.58 -2.77 6.31
CA ASN A 174 -14.79 -4.21 6.41
C ASN A 174 -14.26 -5.01 5.22
N ASN A 175 -13.97 -4.37 4.09
CA ASN A 175 -13.58 -5.00 2.83
C ASN A 175 -12.05 -5.05 2.62
N LEU A 176 -11.30 -5.38 3.66
CA LEU A 176 -9.83 -5.38 3.62
C LEU A 176 -9.23 -6.79 3.76
N GLY A 177 -10.06 -7.83 3.75
CA GLY A 177 -9.66 -9.18 4.11
C GLY A 177 -9.25 -9.25 5.59
N ILE A 178 -8.32 -10.13 5.91
CA ILE A 178 -7.75 -10.20 7.27
C ILE A 178 -6.97 -8.92 7.52
N LYS A 179 -7.30 -8.20 8.60
CA LYS A 179 -6.63 -6.95 8.98
C LYS A 179 -5.54 -7.22 10.00
N LEU A 180 -4.33 -6.74 9.71
CA LEU A 180 -3.20 -6.80 10.64
C LEU A 180 -2.59 -5.41 10.78
N MET A 181 -2.60 -4.86 12.01
CA MET A 181 -1.94 -3.61 12.33
C MET A 181 -0.63 -3.90 13.05
N LEU A 182 0.47 -3.37 12.54
CA LEU A 182 1.80 -3.48 13.13
C LEU A 182 2.27 -2.12 13.61
N ASN A 183 2.75 -2.04 14.84
CA ASN A 183 3.45 -0.86 15.31
C ASN A 183 4.84 -0.82 14.67
N ALA A 184 5.05 0.12 13.75
CA ALA A 184 6.30 0.32 13.02
C ALA A 184 7.11 1.51 13.55
N THR A 185 6.80 2.00 14.74
CA THR A 185 7.54 3.07 15.41
C THR A 185 8.94 2.59 15.81
N ASP A 186 9.03 1.36 16.30
CA ASP A 186 10.30 0.68 16.56
C ASP A 186 10.38 -0.62 15.74
N PHE A 187 11.29 -0.65 14.77
CA PHE A 187 11.54 -1.79 13.88
C PHE A 187 12.89 -2.46 14.15
N THR A 188 13.43 -2.32 15.36
CA THR A 188 14.72 -2.93 15.73
C THR A 188 14.67 -4.45 15.71
N ASN A 189 13.52 -5.05 16.01
CA ASN A 189 13.29 -6.49 15.87
C ASN A 189 12.01 -6.77 15.08
N ILE A 190 12.16 -6.99 13.77
CA ILE A 190 11.06 -7.25 12.83
C ILE A 190 10.72 -8.76 12.69
N GLU A 191 11.54 -9.66 13.22
CA GLU A 191 11.38 -11.10 13.03
C GLU A 191 10.07 -11.68 13.57
N PRO A 192 9.61 -11.33 14.79
CA PRO A 192 8.33 -11.81 15.29
C PRO A 192 7.14 -11.40 14.41
N GLN A 193 7.16 -10.15 13.90
CA GLN A 193 6.12 -9.66 13.00
C GLN A 193 6.13 -10.40 11.66
N GLN A 194 7.33 -10.68 11.12
CA GLN A 194 7.48 -11.46 9.89
C GLN A 194 6.91 -12.87 10.06
N LYS A 195 7.28 -13.57 11.15
CA LYS A 195 6.79 -14.91 11.46
C LYS A 195 5.26 -14.92 11.52
N HIS A 196 4.68 -14.00 12.27
CA HIS A 196 3.23 -13.88 12.39
C HIS A 196 2.51 -13.62 11.05
N ILE A 197 3.08 -12.75 10.19
CA ILE A 197 2.53 -12.50 8.85
C ILE A 197 2.58 -13.76 7.99
N ILE A 198 3.71 -14.48 8.00
CA ILE A 198 3.90 -15.70 7.20
C ILE A 198 2.95 -16.79 7.66
N GLU A 199 2.74 -16.97 8.96
CA GLU A 199 1.76 -17.91 9.51
C GLU A 199 0.34 -17.60 9.03
N LYS A 200 -0.05 -16.30 9.05
CA LYS A 200 -1.36 -15.88 8.53
C LYS A 200 -1.48 -16.08 7.01
N ILE A 201 -0.43 -15.79 6.24
CA ILE A 201 -0.43 -16.07 4.79
C ILE A 201 -0.55 -17.59 4.56
N GLY A 202 0.15 -18.41 5.32
CA GLY A 202 0.04 -19.87 5.27
C GLY A 202 -1.40 -20.35 5.54
N ALA A 203 -2.07 -19.78 6.54
CA ALA A 203 -3.48 -20.09 6.82
C ALA A 203 -4.40 -19.72 5.63
N ILE A 204 -4.19 -18.56 5.01
CA ILE A 204 -4.93 -18.13 3.82
C ILE A 204 -4.70 -19.07 2.63
N ILE A 205 -3.47 -19.54 2.41
CA ILE A 205 -3.13 -20.47 1.33
C ILE A 205 -3.85 -21.80 1.55
N ASN A 206 -3.85 -22.31 2.76
CA ASN A 206 -4.43 -23.60 3.13
C ASN A 206 -5.97 -23.56 3.31
N GLY A 207 -6.61 -22.41 3.10
CA GLY A 207 -8.07 -22.28 3.18
C GLY A 207 -8.62 -22.18 4.61
N TYR A 208 -7.77 -22.04 5.62
CA TYR A 208 -8.21 -21.79 6.99
C TYR A 208 -8.62 -20.32 7.13
N HIS A 209 -9.91 -20.05 6.97
CA HIS A 209 -10.50 -18.75 7.32
C HIS A 209 -11.00 -18.83 8.78
N HIS A 210 -10.24 -18.25 9.69
CA HIS A 210 -10.72 -17.96 11.05
C HIS A 210 -11.22 -16.53 11.14
#